data_1500e7125d2b582142bad61279742652
#
_entry.id   1500e7125d2b582142bad61279742652
#
_cell.length_a   1.000
_cell.length_b   1.000
_cell.length_c   1.000
_cell.angle_alpha   90.00
_cell.angle_beta   90.00
_cell.angle_gamma   90.00
#
_symmetry.space_group_name_H-M   'P 1'
#
loop_
_entity.id
_entity.type
_entity.pdbx_description
1 polymer ?
#
loop_
_entity_poly.entity_id
_entity_poly.type
_entity_poly.pdbx_seq_one_letter_code
_entity_poly.pdbx_strand_id
1 'polypeptide(L)'
;MPLRRTMGETPSGFVIPKTQVSKPRLSASAVLSRVVNNSDEILLGHRVSEMPSFPDFWSFPGGGISKIDEKVGELYPNLLAEKGKDRVASIALLRELVEEIGLTPNKDGKMISLDGKIREIVCEDKKNWLKEFEEGNIIIEKFDANVISERVTPPFTPIRFQNRFFHVSVKNNDIGPTFPPGRTEFDEFKWWKPHELLNSWKQNEIRLPPPIVTLIRDLVESMDNLGNLENACNLMARERPSGYHRIEFSPEVECF
;
A
#
# COMPACT_ATOMS: atom_id res chain seq x y z
N MET A 1 -18.05 -23.03 30.59
CA MET A 1 -16.66 -23.53 30.64
C MET A 1 -15.88 -22.78 29.59
N PRO A 2 -14.83 -22.01 29.90
CA PRO A 2 -14.03 -21.37 28.87
C PRO A 2 -13.29 -22.47 28.10
N LEU A 3 -13.44 -22.49 26.78
CA LEU A 3 -12.69 -23.31 25.87
C LEU A 3 -11.18 -23.08 26.13
N ARG A 4 -10.46 -24.16 26.51
CA ARG A 4 -9.00 -24.13 26.59
C ARG A 4 -8.47 -23.86 25.17
N ARG A 5 -7.96 -22.66 24.93
CA ARG A 5 -7.24 -22.34 23.71
C ARG A 5 -5.99 -23.20 23.64
N THR A 6 -5.88 -24.04 22.63
CA THR A 6 -4.63 -24.73 22.31
C THR A 6 -3.64 -23.68 21.75
N MET A 7 -2.38 -23.69 22.24
CA MET A 7 -1.32 -22.88 21.64
C MET A 7 -1.25 -23.21 20.15
N GLY A 8 -1.55 -22.22 19.29
CA GLY A 8 -1.50 -22.40 17.84
C GLY A 8 -2.80 -22.12 17.09
N GLU A 9 -3.83 -21.58 17.76
CA GLU A 9 -5.07 -21.15 17.12
C GLU A 9 -5.31 -19.65 17.35
N THR A 10 -5.82 -18.97 16.30
CA THR A 10 -6.32 -17.59 16.41
C THR A 10 -7.66 -17.58 17.16
N PRO A 11 -8.15 -16.41 17.64
CA PRO A 11 -9.48 -16.30 18.25
C PRO A 11 -10.63 -16.82 17.38
N SER A 12 -10.48 -16.72 16.04
CA SER A 12 -11.42 -17.23 15.04
C SER A 12 -11.28 -18.74 14.75
N GLY A 13 -10.45 -19.48 15.51
CA GLY A 13 -10.23 -20.92 15.30
C GLY A 13 -9.30 -21.27 14.12
N PHE A 14 -8.60 -20.28 13.55
CA PHE A 14 -7.62 -20.53 12.50
C PHE A 14 -6.38 -21.17 13.10
N VAL A 15 -6.04 -22.38 12.65
CA VAL A 15 -4.84 -23.10 13.11
C VAL A 15 -3.59 -22.38 12.60
N ILE A 16 -2.78 -21.88 13.52
CA ILE A 16 -1.49 -21.27 13.20
C ILE A 16 -0.55 -22.42 12.81
N PRO A 17 -0.07 -22.48 11.54
CA PRO A 17 0.84 -23.52 11.14
C PRO A 17 2.10 -23.48 12.02
N LYS A 18 2.53 -24.60 12.55
CA LYS A 18 3.81 -24.76 13.30
C LYS A 18 5.04 -24.64 12.39
N THR A 19 4.89 -24.03 11.21
CA THR A 19 5.97 -23.89 10.25
C THR A 19 6.93 -22.78 10.66
N GLN A 20 8.16 -22.94 10.23
CA GLN A 20 9.22 -21.95 10.39
C GLN A 20 8.75 -20.56 9.93
N VAL A 21 8.79 -19.59 10.82
CA VAL A 21 8.35 -18.21 10.53
C VAL A 21 9.12 -17.69 9.32
N SER A 22 8.43 -17.40 8.22
CA SER A 22 9.08 -16.90 7.00
C SER A 22 9.67 -15.50 7.22
N LYS A 23 10.82 -15.23 6.60
CA LYS A 23 11.42 -13.89 6.61
C LYS A 23 10.51 -12.93 5.84
N PRO A 24 10.16 -11.76 6.41
CA PRO A 24 9.36 -10.78 5.69
C PRO A 24 10.06 -10.30 4.41
N ARG A 25 9.32 -10.19 3.31
CA ARG A 25 9.76 -9.57 2.06
C ARG A 25 9.55 -8.07 2.14
N LEU A 26 10.49 -7.30 1.63
CA LEU A 26 10.34 -5.85 1.55
C LEU A 26 9.28 -5.50 0.52
N SER A 27 8.41 -4.53 0.85
CA SER A 27 7.33 -4.05 -0.01
C SER A 27 7.04 -2.57 0.24
N ALA A 28 6.32 -1.96 -0.68
CA ALA A 28 5.86 -0.58 -0.59
C ALA A 28 4.40 -0.49 -1.02
N SER A 29 3.62 0.35 -0.36
CA SER A 29 2.21 0.63 -0.72
C SER A 29 1.93 2.13 -0.66
N ALA A 30 1.05 2.60 -1.53
CA ALA A 30 0.64 4.00 -1.61
C ALA A 30 -0.67 4.25 -0.88
N VAL A 31 -0.65 5.12 0.10
CA VAL A 31 -1.83 5.79 0.63
C VAL A 31 -2.09 7.00 -0.26
N LEU A 32 -2.70 6.76 -1.43
CA LEU A 32 -3.13 7.84 -2.29
C LEU A 32 -4.30 8.57 -1.65
N SER A 33 -4.20 9.89 -1.59
CA SER A 33 -5.25 10.72 -1.01
C SER A 33 -5.70 11.80 -1.97
N ARG A 34 -6.96 12.24 -1.82
CA ARG A 34 -7.53 13.41 -2.49
C ARG A 34 -8.51 14.13 -1.57
N VAL A 35 -8.84 15.36 -1.92
CA VAL A 35 -9.88 16.13 -1.23
C VAL A 35 -11.01 16.40 -2.20
N VAL A 36 -12.23 15.95 -1.88
CA VAL A 36 -13.45 16.18 -2.69
C VAL A 36 -14.50 16.79 -1.78
N ASN A 37 -15.05 17.94 -2.16
CA ASN A 37 -16.06 18.66 -1.38
C ASN A 37 -15.69 18.82 0.11
N ASN A 38 -14.45 19.23 0.38
CA ASN A 38 -13.87 19.35 1.73
C ASN A 38 -13.84 18.05 2.55
N SER A 39 -13.89 16.91 1.89
CA SER A 39 -13.74 15.60 2.52
C SER A 39 -12.47 14.91 2.03
N ASP A 40 -11.68 14.43 2.98
CA ASP A 40 -10.49 13.63 2.70
C ASP A 40 -10.89 12.21 2.30
N GLU A 41 -10.31 11.72 1.22
CA GLU A 41 -10.51 10.35 0.73
C GLU A 41 -9.17 9.68 0.46
N ILE A 42 -9.14 8.35 0.65
CA ILE A 42 -7.99 7.49 0.34
C ILE A 42 -8.42 6.36 -0.60
N LEU A 43 -7.54 6.00 -1.53
CA LEU A 43 -7.80 4.96 -2.53
C LEU A 43 -7.41 3.58 -2.01
N LEU A 44 -8.34 2.63 -2.08
CA LEU A 44 -8.07 1.20 -1.94
C LEU A 44 -8.61 0.44 -3.15
N GLY A 45 -8.00 -0.72 -3.42
CA GLY A 45 -8.49 -1.72 -4.37
C GLY A 45 -8.99 -2.97 -3.65
N HIS A 46 -10.06 -3.56 -4.14
CA HIS A 46 -10.55 -4.87 -3.71
C HIS A 46 -9.77 -5.95 -4.46
N ARG A 47 -9.15 -6.87 -3.73
CA ARG A 47 -8.29 -7.92 -4.30
C ARG A 47 -9.15 -9.06 -4.82
N VAL A 48 -8.83 -9.52 -6.04
CA VAL A 48 -9.54 -10.66 -6.64
C VAL A 48 -9.39 -11.93 -5.79
N SER A 49 -10.36 -12.83 -5.88
CA SER A 49 -10.42 -14.08 -5.11
C SER A 49 -9.27 -15.05 -5.40
N GLU A 50 -8.61 -14.92 -6.56
CA GLU A 50 -7.49 -15.75 -6.99
C GLU A 50 -6.14 -15.34 -6.40
N MET A 51 -6.11 -14.26 -5.62
CA MET A 51 -4.86 -13.79 -5.03
C MET A 51 -4.32 -14.77 -3.98
N PRO A 52 -3.01 -15.07 -4.03
CA PRO A 52 -2.39 -16.03 -3.09
C PRO A 52 -2.27 -15.47 -1.66
N SER A 53 -2.47 -14.17 -1.47
CA SER A 53 -2.39 -13.49 -0.18
C SER A 53 -3.53 -12.51 -0.03
N PHE A 54 -4.31 -12.67 1.02
CA PHE A 54 -5.47 -11.81 1.32
C PHE A 54 -6.46 -11.69 0.14
N PRO A 55 -6.99 -12.82 -0.44
CA PRO A 55 -8.07 -12.75 -1.42
C PRO A 55 -9.33 -12.13 -0.80
N ASP A 56 -10.10 -11.39 -1.59
CA ASP A 56 -11.33 -10.69 -1.17
C ASP A 56 -11.10 -9.64 -0.05
N PHE A 57 -9.91 -9.08 0.04
CA PHE A 57 -9.57 -8.01 0.98
C PHE A 57 -9.36 -6.69 0.25
N TRP A 58 -9.72 -5.58 0.88
CA TRP A 58 -9.34 -4.25 0.44
C TRP A 58 -7.89 -3.94 0.83
N SER A 59 -7.12 -3.44 -0.09
CA SER A 59 -5.73 -3.07 0.16
C SER A 59 -5.31 -1.81 -0.60
N PHE A 60 -4.24 -1.19 -0.11
CA PHE A 60 -3.59 -0.11 -0.85
C PHE A 60 -2.85 -0.66 -2.07
N PRO A 61 -2.81 0.08 -3.20
CA PRO A 61 -1.94 -0.25 -4.32
C PRO A 61 -0.48 -0.34 -3.88
N GLY A 62 0.23 -1.33 -4.42
CA GLY A 62 1.63 -1.55 -4.11
C GLY A 62 2.02 -3.01 -4.07
N GLY A 63 3.34 -3.25 -4.03
CA GLY A 63 3.85 -4.61 -4.09
C GLY A 63 5.27 -4.78 -3.58
N GLY A 64 5.87 -5.91 -3.93
CA GLY A 64 7.20 -6.31 -3.47
C GLY A 64 8.32 -5.56 -4.17
N ILE A 65 9.38 -5.24 -3.44
CA ILE A 65 10.62 -4.73 -4.03
C ILE A 65 11.28 -5.84 -4.85
N SER A 66 11.59 -5.56 -6.09
CA SER A 66 12.24 -6.47 -7.04
C SER A 66 13.70 -6.07 -7.30
N LYS A 67 14.48 -6.98 -7.86
CA LYS A 67 15.86 -6.70 -8.27
C LYS A 67 15.96 -5.60 -9.34
N ILE A 68 14.89 -5.41 -10.13
CA ILE A 68 14.87 -4.35 -11.13
C ILE A 68 14.77 -2.98 -10.47
N ASP A 69 14.02 -2.87 -9.36
CA ASP A 69 13.89 -1.63 -8.61
C ASP A 69 15.22 -1.24 -7.96
N GLU A 70 15.97 -2.23 -7.44
CA GLU A 70 17.32 -2.03 -6.92
C GLU A 70 18.25 -1.52 -8.03
N LYS A 71 18.20 -2.14 -9.22
CA LYS A 71 19.01 -1.74 -10.39
C LYS A 71 18.68 -0.32 -10.87
N VAL A 72 17.41 0.05 -10.94
CA VAL A 72 17.00 1.44 -11.24
C VAL A 72 17.58 2.40 -10.19
N GLY A 73 17.52 2.04 -8.91
CA GLY A 73 18.09 2.86 -7.84
C GLY A 73 19.62 3.03 -7.92
N GLU A 74 20.34 2.05 -8.45
CA GLU A 74 21.79 2.13 -8.68
C GLU A 74 22.12 3.00 -9.92
N LEU A 75 21.41 2.83 -11.01
CA LEU A 75 21.65 3.55 -12.27
C LEU A 75 21.23 5.03 -12.17
N TYR A 76 20.21 5.33 -11.39
CA TYR A 76 19.65 6.67 -11.23
C TYR A 76 19.73 7.15 -9.76
N PRO A 77 20.94 7.38 -9.21
CA PRO A 77 21.11 7.68 -7.78
C PRO A 77 20.46 8.99 -7.33
N ASN A 78 20.13 9.88 -8.26
CA ASN A 78 19.49 11.18 -8.00
C ASN A 78 17.99 11.20 -8.36
N LEU A 79 17.42 10.03 -8.71
CA LEU A 79 16.03 9.95 -9.17
C LEU A 79 15.03 10.48 -8.16
N LEU A 80 15.30 10.32 -6.87
CA LEU A 80 14.45 10.75 -5.78
C LEU A 80 15.30 11.37 -4.66
N ALA A 81 14.68 12.24 -3.87
CA ALA A 81 15.35 12.87 -2.73
C ALA A 81 15.69 11.88 -1.60
N GLU A 82 14.93 10.77 -1.50
CA GLU A 82 15.12 9.75 -0.49
C GLU A 82 16.45 9.01 -0.69
N LYS A 83 16.95 8.46 0.43
CA LYS A 83 18.22 7.71 0.45
C LYS A 83 18.00 6.29 0.94
N GLY A 84 18.91 5.39 0.55
CA GLY A 84 18.96 4.03 1.05
C GLY A 84 17.71 3.21 0.74
N LYS A 85 17.19 2.50 1.74
CA LYS A 85 16.06 1.58 1.61
C LYS A 85 14.75 2.27 1.23
N ASP A 86 14.53 3.51 1.67
CA ASP A 86 13.32 4.26 1.34
C ASP A 86 13.29 4.62 -0.15
N ARG A 87 14.44 4.97 -0.74
CA ARG A 87 14.52 5.23 -2.18
C ARG A 87 14.17 4.01 -3.03
N VAL A 88 14.72 2.84 -2.72
CA VAL A 88 14.39 1.61 -3.45
C VAL A 88 12.90 1.26 -3.30
N ALA A 89 12.34 1.47 -2.11
CA ALA A 89 10.92 1.28 -1.85
C ALA A 89 10.04 2.27 -2.65
N SER A 90 10.46 3.54 -2.77
CA SER A 90 9.76 4.53 -3.61
C SER A 90 9.80 4.16 -5.09
N ILE A 91 10.94 3.65 -5.59
CA ILE A 91 11.06 3.18 -6.98
C ILE A 91 10.14 1.98 -7.22
N ALA A 92 10.11 1.00 -6.32
CA ALA A 92 9.19 -0.12 -6.41
C ALA A 92 7.73 0.38 -6.42
N LEU A 93 7.41 1.33 -5.55
CA LEU A 93 6.08 1.93 -5.49
C LEU A 93 5.67 2.58 -6.81
N LEU A 94 6.56 3.36 -7.42
CA LEU A 94 6.30 3.98 -8.73
C LEU A 94 5.98 2.95 -9.80
N ARG A 95 6.71 1.84 -9.86
CA ARG A 95 6.43 0.74 -10.78
C ARG A 95 5.06 0.11 -10.50
N GLU A 96 4.75 -0.20 -9.25
CA GLU A 96 3.46 -0.79 -8.87
C GLU A 96 2.28 0.16 -9.16
N LEU A 97 2.44 1.48 -8.97
CA LEU A 97 1.42 2.46 -9.36
C LEU A 97 1.14 2.46 -10.85
N VAL A 98 2.17 2.30 -11.68
CA VAL A 98 2.02 2.14 -13.13
C VAL A 98 1.34 0.81 -13.46
N GLU A 99 1.85 -0.30 -12.93
CA GLU A 99 1.35 -1.65 -13.22
C GLU A 99 -0.11 -1.81 -12.77
N GLU A 100 -0.42 -1.46 -11.52
CA GLU A 100 -1.73 -1.75 -10.93
C GLU A 100 -2.82 -0.74 -11.27
N ILE A 101 -2.49 0.57 -11.27
CA ILE A 101 -3.50 1.63 -11.37
C ILE A 101 -3.29 2.63 -12.51
N GLY A 102 -2.18 2.53 -13.26
CA GLY A 102 -1.89 3.37 -14.42
C GLY A 102 -1.55 4.83 -14.08
N LEU A 103 -1.05 5.08 -12.89
CA LEU A 103 -0.66 6.43 -12.44
C LEU A 103 0.85 6.56 -12.29
N THR A 104 1.38 7.72 -12.67
CA THR A 104 2.78 8.09 -12.50
C THR A 104 2.88 9.58 -12.15
N PRO A 105 3.92 10.03 -11.42
CA PRO A 105 4.18 11.47 -11.31
C PRO A 105 4.74 12.02 -12.63
N ASN A 106 4.40 13.26 -12.95
CA ASN A 106 5.06 14.01 -14.00
C ASN A 106 6.34 14.69 -13.46
N LYS A 107 7.03 15.46 -14.31
CA LYS A 107 8.25 16.22 -13.95
C LYS A 107 8.08 17.15 -12.74
N ASP A 108 6.87 17.64 -12.50
CA ASP A 108 6.57 18.53 -11.37
C ASP A 108 6.16 17.76 -10.10
N GLY A 109 6.17 16.42 -10.14
CA GLY A 109 5.75 15.53 -9.04
C GLY A 109 4.23 15.36 -8.91
N LYS A 110 3.44 15.89 -9.84
CA LYS A 110 1.98 15.73 -9.83
C LYS A 110 1.61 14.40 -10.46
N MET A 111 0.72 13.66 -9.80
CA MET A 111 0.18 12.41 -10.35
C MET A 111 -0.61 12.68 -11.62
N ILE A 112 -0.35 11.87 -12.63
CA ILE A 112 -1.01 11.88 -13.94
C ILE A 112 -1.32 10.45 -14.37
N SER A 113 -2.25 10.29 -15.31
CA SER A 113 -2.46 9.00 -15.99
C SER A 113 -1.31 8.77 -16.99
N LEU A 114 -0.73 7.58 -16.95
CA LEU A 114 0.29 7.18 -17.91
C LEU A 114 -0.34 6.83 -19.26
N ASP A 115 0.40 7.05 -20.35
CA ASP A 115 0.00 6.59 -21.69
C ASP A 115 -0.25 5.08 -21.71
N GLY A 116 -1.37 4.67 -22.32
CA GLY A 116 -1.82 3.28 -22.32
C GLY A 116 -0.83 2.31 -22.96
N LYS A 117 -0.13 2.74 -24.04
CA LYS A 117 0.84 1.89 -24.73
C LYS A 117 2.10 1.66 -23.88
N ILE A 118 2.59 2.71 -23.22
CA ILE A 118 3.73 2.59 -22.29
C ILE A 118 3.36 1.66 -21.13
N ARG A 119 2.15 1.80 -20.59
CA ARG A 119 1.66 0.92 -19.54
C ARG A 119 1.56 -0.54 -19.98
N GLU A 120 1.03 -0.82 -21.17
CA GLU A 120 0.99 -2.18 -21.74
C GLU A 120 2.38 -2.81 -21.77
N ILE A 121 3.38 -2.08 -22.25
CA ILE A 121 4.78 -2.53 -22.32
C ILE A 121 5.32 -2.85 -20.92
N VAL A 122 5.08 -2.00 -19.93
CA VAL A 122 5.52 -2.23 -18.54
C VAL A 122 4.82 -3.44 -17.93
N CYS A 123 3.51 -3.64 -18.19
CA CYS A 123 2.76 -4.78 -17.67
C CYS A 123 3.14 -6.12 -18.30
N GLU A 124 3.70 -6.14 -19.51
CA GLU A 124 4.15 -7.39 -20.15
C GLU A 124 5.37 -8.03 -19.46
N ASP A 125 6.38 -7.24 -19.11
CA ASP A 125 7.57 -7.70 -18.36
C ASP A 125 8.13 -6.57 -17.50
N LYS A 126 8.33 -6.84 -16.20
CA LYS A 126 8.94 -5.90 -15.24
C LYS A 126 10.28 -5.31 -15.70
N LYS A 127 11.00 -5.99 -16.59
CA LYS A 127 12.26 -5.48 -17.18
C LYS A 127 12.00 -4.27 -18.08
N ASN A 128 10.82 -4.18 -18.67
CA ASN A 128 10.45 -3.06 -19.51
C ASN A 128 10.37 -1.74 -18.72
N TRP A 129 10.07 -1.80 -17.42
CA TRP A 129 10.13 -0.64 -16.54
C TRP A 129 11.46 0.11 -16.64
N LEU A 130 12.59 -0.59 -16.55
CA LEU A 130 13.91 0.02 -16.70
C LEU A 130 14.13 0.55 -18.11
N LYS A 131 13.70 -0.20 -19.14
CA LYS A 131 13.85 0.19 -20.54
C LYS A 131 13.09 1.49 -20.84
N GLU A 132 11.84 1.60 -20.38
CA GLU A 132 11.04 2.82 -20.58
C GLU A 132 11.66 4.05 -19.89
N PHE A 133 12.39 3.84 -18.80
CA PHE A 133 13.20 4.86 -18.16
C PHE A 133 14.41 5.26 -18.99
N GLU A 134 15.18 4.26 -19.51
CA GLU A 134 16.37 4.48 -20.33
C GLU A 134 16.04 5.19 -21.64
N GLU A 135 14.87 4.90 -22.22
CA GLU A 135 14.37 5.52 -23.45
C GLU A 135 13.73 6.90 -23.22
N GLY A 136 13.54 7.31 -21.97
CA GLY A 136 12.93 8.58 -21.62
C GLY A 136 11.40 8.64 -21.82
N ASN A 137 10.74 7.49 -21.99
CA ASN A 137 9.28 7.40 -22.07
C ASN A 137 8.59 7.58 -20.71
N ILE A 138 9.31 7.26 -19.63
CA ILE A 138 8.93 7.54 -18.25
C ILE A 138 9.96 8.51 -17.67
N ILE A 139 9.54 9.72 -17.35
CA ILE A 139 10.38 10.76 -16.77
C ILE A 139 9.86 11.10 -15.39
N ILE A 140 10.65 10.78 -14.36
CA ILE A 140 10.35 11.13 -12.97
C ILE A 140 11.50 11.98 -12.43
N GLU A 141 11.27 13.26 -12.31
CA GLU A 141 12.23 14.20 -11.70
C GLU A 141 11.92 14.38 -10.21
N LYS A 142 10.64 14.28 -9.86
CA LYS A 142 10.14 14.50 -8.51
C LYS A 142 9.01 13.52 -8.18
N PHE A 143 9.03 13.00 -6.97
CA PHE A 143 7.93 12.23 -6.42
C PHE A 143 7.67 12.68 -4.99
N ASP A 144 6.59 13.41 -4.79
CA ASP A 144 6.18 13.91 -3.48
C ASP A 144 5.47 12.79 -2.70
N ALA A 145 6.27 11.89 -2.14
CA ALA A 145 5.81 10.78 -1.33
C ALA A 145 6.58 10.72 -0.02
N ASN A 146 5.87 10.64 1.09
CA ASN A 146 6.46 10.55 2.42
C ASN A 146 6.16 9.21 3.05
N VAL A 147 7.16 8.52 3.60
CA VAL A 147 6.96 7.31 4.40
C VAL A 147 6.23 7.71 5.69
N ILE A 148 5.00 7.30 5.83
CA ILE A 148 4.16 7.58 7.01
C ILE A 148 4.14 6.43 8.02
N SER A 149 4.48 5.20 7.60
CA SER A 149 4.52 4.05 8.49
C SER A 149 5.31 2.89 7.91
N GLU A 150 5.82 2.02 8.77
CA GLU A 150 6.36 0.72 8.40
C GLU A 150 5.66 -0.37 9.24
N ARG A 151 5.09 -1.38 8.58
CA ARG A 151 4.38 -2.47 9.24
C ARG A 151 4.91 -3.82 8.79
N VAL A 152 4.93 -4.78 9.70
CA VAL A 152 5.35 -6.14 9.40
C VAL A 152 4.17 -7.09 9.57
N THR A 153 3.92 -7.89 8.56
CA THR A 153 2.86 -8.92 8.62
C THR A 153 3.11 -9.87 9.80
N PRO A 154 2.08 -10.24 10.57
CA PRO A 154 2.22 -11.11 11.72
C PRO A 154 2.91 -12.44 11.40
N PRO A 155 3.57 -13.08 12.39
CA PRO A 155 4.36 -14.30 12.15
C PRO A 155 3.52 -15.55 11.80
N PHE A 156 2.23 -15.51 12.03
CA PHE A 156 1.33 -16.63 11.71
C PHE A 156 0.88 -16.68 10.24
N THR A 157 1.16 -15.65 9.44
CA THR A 157 0.80 -15.64 8.03
C THR A 157 1.83 -16.39 7.19
N PRO A 158 1.40 -17.19 6.19
CA PRO A 158 2.31 -17.98 5.36
C PRO A 158 3.23 -17.08 4.51
N ILE A 159 2.74 -15.93 4.05
CA ILE A 159 3.52 -14.94 3.32
C ILE A 159 3.58 -13.68 4.17
N ARG A 160 4.80 -13.16 4.39
CA ARG A 160 5.03 -12.00 5.23
C ARG A 160 5.70 -10.90 4.45
N PHE A 161 5.28 -9.66 4.77
CA PHE A 161 5.83 -8.44 4.20
C PHE A 161 6.30 -7.50 5.31
N GLN A 162 7.40 -6.81 5.08
CA GLN A 162 7.80 -5.60 5.77
C GLN A 162 7.47 -4.45 4.83
N ASN A 163 6.29 -3.85 5.03
CA ASN A 163 5.71 -2.89 4.12
C ASN A 163 5.93 -1.46 4.59
N ARG A 164 6.41 -0.61 3.68
CA ARG A 164 6.45 0.84 3.83
C ARG A 164 5.23 1.44 3.20
N PHE A 165 4.52 2.24 3.97
CA PHE A 165 3.37 3.00 3.49
C PHE A 165 3.79 4.43 3.20
N PHE A 166 3.56 4.84 1.96
CA PHE A 166 3.87 6.18 1.49
C PHE A 166 2.58 6.96 1.29
N HIS A 167 2.50 8.15 1.84
CA HIS A 167 1.42 9.08 1.51
C HIS A 167 1.74 9.80 0.20
N VAL A 168 0.77 9.80 -0.72
CA VAL A 168 0.84 10.46 -2.02
C VAL A 168 -0.44 11.25 -2.26
N SER A 169 -0.33 12.56 -2.37
CA SER A 169 -1.48 13.44 -2.62
C SER A 169 -1.80 13.52 -4.12
N VAL A 170 -3.03 13.18 -4.50
CA VAL A 170 -3.59 13.36 -5.85
C VAL A 170 -4.36 14.67 -5.87
N LYS A 171 -3.74 15.72 -6.44
CA LYS A 171 -4.32 17.09 -6.44
C LYS A 171 -5.35 17.32 -7.54
N ASN A 172 -5.34 16.48 -8.58
CA ASN A 172 -6.32 16.54 -9.67
C ASN A 172 -7.38 15.45 -9.48
N ASN A 173 -8.59 15.85 -9.14
CA ASN A 173 -9.70 14.93 -8.88
C ASN A 173 -10.24 14.22 -10.14
N ASP A 174 -9.86 14.67 -11.34
CA ASP A 174 -10.22 14.02 -12.60
C ASP A 174 -9.37 12.78 -12.89
N ILE A 175 -8.28 12.60 -12.11
CA ILE A 175 -7.38 11.46 -12.24
C ILE A 175 -7.83 10.36 -11.28
N GLY A 176 -8.00 9.16 -11.81
CA GLY A 176 -8.36 7.98 -11.05
C GLY A 176 -7.62 6.73 -11.50
N PRO A 177 -7.71 5.65 -10.73
CA PRO A 177 -7.14 4.38 -11.09
C PRO A 177 -7.84 3.81 -12.33
N THR A 178 -7.08 3.09 -13.14
CA THR A 178 -7.58 2.29 -14.26
C THR A 178 -7.06 0.87 -14.14
N PHE A 179 -7.84 -0.11 -14.60
CA PHE A 179 -7.39 -1.49 -14.60
C PHE A 179 -6.26 -1.71 -15.61
N PRO A 180 -5.26 -2.57 -15.30
CA PRO A 180 -4.22 -2.92 -16.24
C PRO A 180 -4.79 -3.73 -17.42
N PRO A 181 -4.10 -3.73 -18.56
CA PRO A 181 -4.43 -4.66 -19.63
C PRO A 181 -4.17 -6.11 -19.17
N GLY A 182 -5.10 -7.01 -19.43
CA GLY A 182 -4.97 -8.42 -19.08
C GLY A 182 -5.35 -8.75 -17.62
N ARG A 183 -4.48 -9.50 -16.92
CA ARG A 183 -4.76 -9.95 -15.55
C ARG A 183 -4.57 -8.80 -14.55
N THR A 184 -5.55 -8.59 -13.69
CA THR A 184 -5.51 -7.60 -12.61
C THR A 184 -5.41 -8.28 -11.24
N GLU A 185 -4.81 -7.59 -10.28
CA GLU A 185 -4.83 -7.98 -8.86
C GLU A 185 -6.08 -7.45 -8.14
N PHE A 186 -6.76 -6.45 -8.73
CA PHE A 186 -7.94 -5.80 -8.18
C PHE A 186 -9.11 -5.94 -9.16
N ASP A 187 -10.32 -6.11 -8.63
CA ASP A 187 -11.58 -6.12 -9.39
C ASP A 187 -12.43 -4.87 -9.15
N GLU A 188 -12.10 -4.10 -8.10
CA GLU A 188 -12.76 -2.84 -7.79
C GLU A 188 -11.76 -1.84 -7.21
N PHE A 189 -11.93 -0.54 -7.51
CA PHE A 189 -11.26 0.57 -6.85
C PHE A 189 -12.29 1.49 -6.22
N LYS A 190 -12.02 1.92 -4.97
CA LYS A 190 -12.90 2.85 -4.27
C LYS A 190 -12.12 3.87 -3.47
N TRP A 191 -12.57 5.11 -3.56
CA TRP A 191 -12.14 6.18 -2.69
C TRP A 191 -12.97 6.14 -1.40
N TRP A 192 -12.28 5.99 -0.29
CA TRP A 192 -12.89 5.85 1.02
C TRP A 192 -12.56 7.05 1.90
N LYS A 193 -13.55 7.55 2.62
CA LYS A 193 -13.24 8.40 3.79
C LYS A 193 -12.65 7.50 4.88
N PRO A 194 -11.51 7.87 5.51
CA PRO A 194 -10.83 7.01 6.48
C PRO A 194 -11.73 6.52 7.62
N HIS A 195 -12.61 7.38 8.15
CA HIS A 195 -13.56 7.01 9.20
C HIS A 195 -14.62 6.00 8.71
N GLU A 196 -15.15 6.18 7.50
CA GLU A 196 -16.11 5.25 6.91
C GLU A 196 -15.46 3.88 6.67
N LEU A 197 -14.23 3.85 6.13
CA LEU A 197 -13.46 2.63 5.94
C LEU A 197 -13.27 1.86 7.24
N LEU A 198 -12.86 2.55 8.32
CA LEU A 198 -12.65 1.94 9.63
C LEU A 198 -13.97 1.42 10.23
N ASN A 199 -15.08 2.14 10.02
CA ASN A 199 -16.39 1.71 10.51
C ASN A 199 -16.91 0.49 9.75
N SER A 200 -16.82 0.46 8.41
CA SER A 200 -17.22 -0.70 7.62
C SER A 200 -16.42 -1.96 7.99
N TRP A 201 -15.12 -1.80 8.29
CA TRP A 201 -14.33 -2.90 8.83
C TRP A 201 -14.82 -3.36 10.21
N LYS A 202 -15.11 -2.43 11.14
CA LYS A 202 -15.64 -2.76 12.48
C LYS A 202 -17.01 -3.47 12.43
N GLN A 203 -17.80 -3.18 11.40
CA GLN A 203 -19.13 -3.78 11.16
C GLN A 203 -19.06 -5.10 10.37
N ASN A 204 -17.86 -5.58 10.03
CA ASN A 204 -17.62 -6.78 9.23
C ASN A 204 -18.21 -6.70 7.80
N GLU A 205 -18.41 -5.50 7.27
CA GLU A 205 -18.88 -5.29 5.90
C GLU A 205 -17.76 -5.48 4.88
N ILE A 206 -16.52 -5.23 5.30
CA ILE A 206 -15.32 -5.37 4.47
C ILE A 206 -14.20 -6.05 5.24
N ARG A 207 -13.24 -6.60 4.51
CA ARG A 207 -12.02 -7.20 5.06
C ARG A 207 -10.80 -6.33 4.79
N LEU A 208 -9.98 -6.12 5.81
CA LEU A 208 -8.71 -5.39 5.73
C LEU A 208 -7.57 -6.23 6.32
N PRO A 209 -6.41 -6.34 5.64
CA PRO A 209 -5.24 -6.99 6.24
C PRO A 209 -4.81 -6.29 7.54
N PRO A 210 -4.32 -7.03 8.55
CA PRO A 210 -3.95 -6.47 9.84
C PRO A 210 -3.02 -5.24 9.79
N PRO A 211 -1.99 -5.20 8.92
CA PRO A 211 -1.15 -4.01 8.79
C PRO A 211 -1.92 -2.75 8.31
N ILE A 212 -2.93 -2.95 7.47
CA ILE A 212 -3.78 -1.85 6.98
C ILE A 212 -4.72 -1.37 8.07
N VAL A 213 -5.34 -2.28 8.81
CA VAL A 213 -6.21 -1.92 9.96
C VAL A 213 -5.46 -1.02 10.94
N THR A 214 -4.23 -1.42 11.34
CA THR A 214 -3.44 -0.63 12.28
C THR A 214 -3.06 0.74 11.71
N LEU A 215 -2.70 0.80 10.44
CA LEU A 215 -2.41 2.07 9.77
C LEU A 215 -3.63 3.00 9.74
N ILE A 216 -4.82 2.48 9.35
CA ILE A 216 -6.05 3.28 9.27
C ILE A 216 -6.48 3.78 10.66
N ARG A 217 -6.31 2.97 11.71
CA ARG A 217 -6.59 3.41 13.09
C ARG A 217 -5.69 4.56 13.50
N ASP A 218 -4.38 4.45 13.30
CA ASP A 218 -3.44 5.54 13.62
C ASP A 218 -3.74 6.80 12.79
N LEU A 219 -4.11 6.61 11.52
CA LEU A 219 -4.45 7.71 10.62
C LEU A 219 -5.71 8.44 11.09
N VAL A 220 -6.79 7.72 11.41
CA VAL A 220 -8.04 8.28 11.91
C VAL A 220 -7.82 9.01 13.24
N GLU A 221 -7.11 8.40 14.20
CA GLU A 221 -6.77 9.04 15.47
C GLU A 221 -5.98 10.34 15.28
N SER A 222 -5.02 10.34 14.36
CA SER A 222 -4.25 11.54 14.03
C SER A 222 -5.11 12.61 13.35
N MET A 223 -6.05 12.21 12.49
CA MET A 223 -7.00 13.13 11.84
C MET A 223 -7.94 13.77 12.86
N ASP A 224 -8.45 13.01 13.83
CA ASP A 224 -9.32 13.51 14.89
C ASP A 224 -8.62 14.61 15.74
N ASN A 225 -7.30 14.46 15.92
CA ASN A 225 -6.50 15.43 16.66
C ASN A 225 -6.06 16.65 15.83
N LEU A 226 -5.85 16.49 14.52
CA LEU A 226 -5.19 17.49 13.65
C LEU A 226 -6.12 18.07 12.57
N GLY A 227 -7.35 17.58 12.47
CA GLY A 227 -8.43 18.11 11.65
C GLY A 227 -8.46 17.66 10.21
N ASN A 228 -7.37 17.14 9.62
CA ASN A 228 -7.35 16.65 8.24
C ASN A 228 -6.27 15.59 8.00
N LEU A 229 -6.40 14.89 6.87
CA LEU A 229 -5.53 13.80 6.46
C LEU A 229 -4.08 14.25 6.20
N GLU A 230 -3.88 15.40 5.56
CA GLU A 230 -2.55 15.89 5.23
C GLU A 230 -1.71 16.16 6.49
N ASN A 231 -2.31 16.81 7.50
CA ASN A 231 -1.65 17.05 8.78
C ASN A 231 -1.35 15.74 9.52
N ALA A 232 -2.28 14.79 9.49
CA ALA A 232 -2.10 13.46 10.06
C ALA A 232 -0.92 12.72 9.40
N CYS A 233 -0.88 12.69 8.06
CA CYS A 233 0.22 12.07 7.32
C CYS A 233 1.56 12.76 7.59
N ASN A 234 1.59 14.10 7.69
CA ASN A 234 2.79 14.85 8.01
C ASN A 234 3.32 14.54 9.42
N LEU A 235 2.45 14.39 10.42
CA LEU A 235 2.84 13.95 11.75
C LEU A 235 3.40 12.53 11.70
N MET A 236 2.68 11.60 11.10
CA MET A 236 3.10 10.21 10.97
C MET A 236 4.44 10.08 10.22
N ALA A 237 4.70 10.91 9.21
CA ALA A 237 5.98 10.92 8.51
C ALA A 237 7.16 11.36 9.40
N ARG A 238 6.93 12.26 10.36
CA ARG A 238 7.95 12.70 11.33
C ARG A 238 8.22 11.65 12.40
N GLU A 239 7.17 11.06 12.93
CA GLU A 239 7.24 10.09 14.01
C GLU A 239 7.65 8.71 13.51
N ARG A 240 7.35 8.40 12.22
CA ARG A 240 7.57 7.10 11.57
C ARG A 240 7.22 5.96 12.51
N PRO A 241 5.95 5.82 12.90
CA PRO A 241 5.54 4.73 13.77
C PRO A 241 5.98 3.42 13.14
N SER A 242 7.04 2.85 13.71
CA SER A 242 7.67 1.64 13.22
C SER A 242 7.61 0.60 14.31
N GLY A 243 7.49 -0.65 13.93
CA GLY A 243 7.58 -1.77 14.84
C GLY A 243 6.39 -2.71 14.76
N TYR A 244 6.55 -3.81 15.50
CA TYR A 244 5.45 -4.71 15.82
C TYR A 244 4.51 -3.96 16.76
N HIS A 245 3.55 -3.21 16.24
CA HIS A 245 2.41 -2.90 17.05
C HIS A 245 1.80 -4.27 17.41
N ARG A 246 1.88 -4.62 18.69
CA ARG A 246 1.04 -5.65 19.27
C ARG A 246 -0.38 -5.22 18.90
N ILE A 247 -0.93 -5.87 17.89
CA ILE A 247 -2.37 -5.87 17.72
C ILE A 247 -2.81 -6.65 18.95
N GLU A 248 -3.20 -5.96 19.99
CA GLU A 248 -4.03 -6.55 21.01
C GLU A 248 -5.34 -6.84 20.30
N PHE A 249 -5.48 -8.09 19.88
CA PHE A 249 -6.72 -8.58 19.33
C PHE A 249 -7.76 -8.43 20.43
N SER A 250 -8.57 -7.38 20.33
CA SER A 250 -9.81 -7.35 21.09
C SER A 250 -10.57 -8.60 20.70
N PRO A 251 -11.07 -9.39 21.69
CA PRO A 251 -11.85 -10.60 21.38
C PRO A 251 -13.12 -10.29 20.58
N GLU A 252 -13.48 -9.04 20.41
CA GLU A 252 -14.67 -8.55 19.72
C GLU A 252 -14.45 -8.34 18.20
N VAL A 253 -13.21 -8.38 17.72
CA VAL A 253 -12.90 -8.21 16.28
C VAL A 253 -12.57 -9.58 15.70
N GLU A 254 -13.58 -10.27 15.20
CA GLU A 254 -13.45 -11.60 14.59
C GLU A 254 -12.93 -11.58 13.13
N CYS A 255 -12.59 -10.43 12.59
CA CYS A 255 -12.25 -10.30 11.17
C CYS A 255 -10.74 -10.29 10.92
N PHE A 256 -10.28 -11.43 10.51
CA PHE A 256 -9.09 -11.62 9.69
C PHE A 256 -9.46 -12.44 8.45
#